data_8b0faa9c29ca642b783645678e2c6f49
#
_entry.id   8b0faa9c29ca642b783645678e2c6f49
#
_cell.length_a   1.000
_cell.length_b   1.000
_cell.length_c   1.000
_cell.angle_alpha   90.00
_cell.angle_beta   90.00
_cell.angle_gamma   90.00
#
_symmetry.space_group_name_H-M   'P 1'
#
loop_
_entity.id
_entity.type
_entity.pdbx_description
1 polymer ?
#
loop_
_entity_poly.entity_id
_entity_poly.type
_entity_poly.pdbx_seq_one_letter_code
_entity_poly.pdbx_strand_id
1 'polypeptide(L)'
;FRYKDGQQLTILLRTFRNDQALGETIQMQWKKIGVNVSVQHGDYSLITTARETGDWDASVEAWGTFGNVSALLNAQYAADGAANYGRFQDKKLAGMLESLAQAATTEERIKIGEEISLYVAEQSPALYIAPRPQITAVSTSLEGFVPHFRQFENVVNANLRIK
;
A
#
# COMPACT_ATOMS: atom_id res chain seq x y z
N PHE A 1 1.52 -24.18 -16.25
CA PHE A 1 0.86 -22.87 -16.27
C PHE A 1 -0.62 -23.01 -16.62
N ARG A 2 -1.42 -22.03 -16.24
CA ARG A 2 -2.84 -21.92 -16.57
C ARG A 2 -3.01 -21.25 -17.93
N TYR A 3 -3.98 -21.72 -18.70
CA TYR A 3 -4.33 -21.20 -20.02
C TYR A 3 -5.82 -20.95 -20.12
N LYS A 4 -6.21 -19.95 -20.89
CA LYS A 4 -7.57 -19.70 -21.33
C LYS A 4 -7.54 -19.40 -22.83
N ASP A 5 -8.33 -20.11 -23.61
CA ASP A 5 -8.43 -19.95 -25.07
C ASP A 5 -7.03 -20.01 -25.77
N GLY A 6 -6.14 -20.90 -25.29
CA GLY A 6 -4.78 -21.06 -25.80
C GLY A 6 -3.78 -20.02 -25.31
N GLN A 7 -4.23 -18.99 -24.57
CA GLN A 7 -3.35 -17.95 -24.01
C GLN A 7 -2.93 -18.30 -22.59
N GLN A 8 -1.64 -18.20 -22.31
CA GLN A 8 -1.09 -18.39 -20.98
C GLN A 8 -1.47 -17.22 -20.06
N LEU A 9 -1.88 -17.53 -18.83
CA LEU A 9 -2.08 -16.51 -17.81
C LEU A 9 -0.71 -15.94 -17.38
N THR A 10 -0.44 -14.73 -17.83
CA THR A 10 0.79 -13.98 -17.51
C THR A 10 0.43 -12.70 -16.78
N ILE A 11 1.20 -12.37 -15.74
CA ILE A 11 1.04 -11.18 -14.92
C ILE A 11 2.34 -10.38 -14.93
N LEU A 12 2.27 -9.12 -15.29
CA LEU A 12 3.36 -8.16 -15.16
C LEU A 12 3.32 -7.53 -13.78
N LEU A 13 4.27 -7.95 -12.91
CA LEU A 13 4.40 -7.45 -11.55
C LEU A 13 5.49 -6.38 -11.48
N ARG A 14 5.11 -5.17 -11.14
CA ARG A 14 6.03 -4.06 -10.91
C ARG A 14 6.48 -3.98 -9.46
N THR A 15 7.78 -3.82 -9.23
CA THR A 15 8.36 -3.62 -7.91
C THR A 15 9.39 -2.49 -7.93
N PHE A 16 9.59 -1.84 -6.78
CA PHE A 16 10.57 -0.75 -6.65
C PHE A 16 11.13 -0.68 -5.22
N ARG A 17 12.14 0.15 -5.01
CA ARG A 17 12.84 0.26 -3.72
C ARG A 17 13.38 -1.12 -3.24
N ASN A 18 12.99 -1.54 -2.05
CA ASN A 18 13.48 -2.77 -1.41
C ASN A 18 12.55 -3.96 -1.64
N ASP A 19 11.65 -3.89 -2.63
CA ASP A 19 10.59 -4.88 -2.82
C ASP A 19 10.91 -5.94 -3.89
N GLN A 20 12.13 -5.96 -4.43
CA GLN A 20 12.54 -6.94 -5.43
C GLN A 20 12.38 -8.38 -4.92
N ALA A 21 12.94 -8.68 -3.76
CA ALA A 21 12.87 -10.02 -3.16
C ALA A 21 11.43 -10.46 -2.87
N LEU A 22 10.55 -9.52 -2.50
CA LEU A 22 9.13 -9.80 -2.32
C LEU A 22 8.46 -10.13 -3.66
N GLY A 23 8.77 -9.38 -4.72
CA GLY A 23 8.27 -9.68 -6.07
C GLY A 23 8.70 -11.05 -6.56
N GLU A 24 9.96 -11.43 -6.37
CA GLU A 24 10.50 -12.76 -6.71
C GLU A 24 9.82 -13.88 -5.89
N THR A 25 9.53 -13.60 -4.62
CA THR A 25 8.79 -14.54 -3.75
C THR A 25 7.36 -14.76 -4.26
N ILE A 26 6.65 -13.68 -4.63
CA ILE A 26 5.32 -13.75 -5.23
C ILE A 26 5.38 -14.55 -6.53
N GLN A 27 6.35 -14.29 -7.40
CA GLN A 27 6.56 -15.03 -8.65
C GLN A 27 6.70 -16.53 -8.40
N MET A 28 7.54 -16.93 -7.42
CA MET A 28 7.73 -18.35 -7.07
C MET A 28 6.43 -18.99 -6.56
N GLN A 29 5.68 -18.29 -5.71
CA GLN A 29 4.44 -18.81 -5.14
C GLN A 29 3.34 -18.93 -6.21
N TRP A 30 3.19 -17.93 -7.05
CA TRP A 30 2.17 -17.93 -8.09
C TRP A 30 2.47 -18.94 -9.21
N LYS A 31 3.75 -19.20 -9.47
CA LYS A 31 4.16 -20.29 -10.37
C LYS A 31 3.63 -21.64 -9.91
N LYS A 32 3.57 -21.92 -8.59
CA LYS A 32 3.05 -23.17 -8.04
C LYS A 32 1.57 -23.38 -8.33
N ILE A 33 0.81 -22.30 -8.51
CA ILE A 33 -0.61 -22.34 -8.87
C ILE A 33 -0.83 -22.13 -10.39
N GLY A 34 0.24 -22.16 -11.18
CA GLY A 34 0.19 -22.10 -12.63
C GLY A 34 0.10 -20.71 -13.25
N VAL A 35 0.38 -19.65 -12.49
CA VAL A 35 0.45 -18.28 -13.01
C VAL A 35 1.88 -17.96 -13.42
N ASN A 36 2.06 -17.44 -14.62
CA ASN A 36 3.34 -16.94 -15.09
C ASN A 36 3.49 -15.48 -14.68
N VAL A 37 4.45 -15.15 -13.81
CA VAL A 37 4.69 -13.78 -13.36
C VAL A 37 6.00 -13.26 -13.93
N SER A 38 5.96 -12.15 -14.64
CA SER A 38 7.12 -11.38 -15.06
C SER A 38 7.36 -10.26 -14.05
N VAL A 39 8.45 -10.34 -13.29
CA VAL A 39 8.81 -9.28 -12.33
C VAL A 39 9.66 -8.24 -13.03
N GLN A 40 9.24 -6.99 -13.00
CA GLN A 40 10.07 -5.87 -13.42
C GLN A 40 10.32 -4.95 -12.21
N HIS A 41 11.58 -4.90 -11.83
CA HIS A 41 12.07 -4.06 -10.75
C HIS A 41 12.78 -2.83 -11.30
N GLY A 42 12.57 -1.68 -10.67
CA GLY A 42 13.23 -0.43 -11.07
C GLY A 42 13.16 0.65 -10.02
N ASP A 43 13.43 1.85 -10.43
CA ASP A 43 13.31 3.05 -9.60
C ASP A 43 11.84 3.54 -9.51
N TYR A 44 11.64 4.65 -8.81
CA TYR A 44 10.31 5.22 -8.64
C TYR A 44 9.70 5.72 -9.96
N SER A 45 10.51 6.10 -10.95
CA SER A 45 10.02 6.55 -12.25
C SER A 45 9.37 5.44 -13.04
N LEU A 46 9.87 4.20 -12.93
CA LEU A 46 9.26 3.03 -13.55
C LEU A 46 7.80 2.85 -13.06
N ILE A 47 7.60 2.98 -11.75
CA ILE A 47 6.26 2.82 -11.16
C ILE A 47 5.34 3.97 -11.54
N THR A 48 5.81 5.22 -11.51
CA THR A 48 4.98 6.37 -11.89
C THR A 48 4.55 6.31 -13.34
N THR A 49 5.48 6.01 -14.24
CA THR A 49 5.17 5.82 -15.66
C THR A 49 4.18 4.67 -15.87
N ALA A 50 4.38 3.54 -15.21
CA ALA A 50 3.47 2.39 -15.33
C ALA A 50 2.04 2.74 -14.86
N ARG A 51 1.91 3.50 -13.78
CA ARG A 51 0.60 3.98 -13.27
C ARG A 51 -0.10 4.90 -14.27
N GLU A 52 0.65 5.80 -14.92
CA GLU A 52 0.13 6.74 -15.92
C GLU A 52 -0.29 6.03 -17.20
N THR A 53 0.53 5.11 -17.68
CA THR A 53 0.30 4.40 -18.95
C THR A 53 -0.60 3.18 -18.82
N GLY A 54 -0.78 2.64 -17.61
CA GLY A 54 -1.49 1.37 -17.37
C GLY A 54 -0.67 0.13 -17.73
N ASP A 55 0.64 0.25 -17.93
CA ASP A 55 1.54 -0.85 -18.29
C ASP A 55 1.95 -1.66 -17.06
N TRP A 56 0.99 -2.30 -16.43
CA TRP A 56 1.15 -3.21 -15.29
C TRP A 56 -0.13 -4.00 -15.03
N ASP A 57 0.00 -5.21 -14.51
CA ASP A 57 -1.13 -6.02 -14.03
C ASP A 57 -1.19 -6.02 -12.50
N ALA A 58 -0.04 -5.96 -11.85
CA ALA A 58 0.09 -5.87 -10.40
C ALA A 58 1.31 -5.03 -10.00
N SER A 59 1.25 -4.41 -8.82
CA SER A 59 2.40 -3.72 -8.22
C SER A 59 2.52 -4.03 -6.74
N VAL A 60 3.76 -4.04 -6.23
CA VAL A 60 4.02 -4.08 -4.80
C VAL A 60 4.11 -2.66 -4.29
N GLU A 61 3.25 -2.33 -3.33
CA GLU A 61 3.13 -0.98 -2.77
C GLU A 61 3.28 -1.00 -1.25
N ALA A 62 3.71 0.12 -0.68
CA ALA A 62 3.67 0.35 0.75
C ALA A 62 3.11 1.74 1.03
N TRP A 63 2.07 1.78 1.85
CA TRP A 63 1.38 3.01 2.21
C TRP A 63 1.37 3.20 3.72
N GLY A 64 1.53 4.45 4.15
CA GLY A 64 1.38 4.84 5.54
C GLY A 64 0.15 5.72 5.76
N THR A 65 -0.49 5.57 6.90
CA THR A 65 -1.66 6.39 7.26
C THR A 65 -1.29 7.82 7.62
N PHE A 66 -0.03 8.07 7.98
CA PHE A 66 0.43 9.34 8.54
C PHE A 66 -0.48 9.89 9.66
N GLY A 67 -1.13 8.97 10.40
CA GLY A 67 -2.07 9.30 11.46
C GLY A 67 -3.49 9.65 11.00
N ASN A 68 -3.79 9.57 9.72
CA ASN A 68 -5.12 9.82 9.19
C ASN A 68 -5.59 8.67 8.30
N VAL A 69 -6.28 7.70 8.92
CA VAL A 69 -6.81 6.51 8.23
C VAL A 69 -7.87 6.91 7.19
N SER A 70 -8.73 7.87 7.50
CA SER A 70 -9.78 8.32 6.57
C SER A 70 -9.18 8.89 5.28
N ALA A 71 -8.13 9.70 5.38
CA ALA A 71 -7.44 10.25 4.22
C ALA A 71 -6.80 9.14 3.37
N LEU A 72 -6.21 8.12 4.00
CA LEU A 72 -5.63 6.98 3.30
C LEU A 72 -6.69 6.17 2.56
N LEU A 73 -7.79 5.82 3.24
CA LEU A 73 -8.88 5.03 2.65
C LEU A 73 -9.51 5.76 1.45
N ASN A 74 -9.73 7.07 1.58
CA ASN A 74 -10.22 7.88 0.45
C ASN A 74 -9.22 7.93 -0.69
N ALA A 75 -7.92 8.15 -0.42
CA ALA A 75 -6.91 8.18 -1.46
C ALA A 75 -6.81 6.86 -2.25
N GLN A 76 -6.97 5.73 -1.57
CA GLN A 76 -6.80 4.40 -2.19
C GLN A 76 -8.09 3.87 -2.85
N TYR A 77 -9.27 4.20 -2.32
CA TYR A 77 -10.50 3.51 -2.69
C TYR A 77 -11.63 4.41 -3.17
N ALA A 78 -11.55 5.74 -3.00
CA ALA A 78 -12.49 6.62 -3.68
C ALA A 78 -12.29 6.53 -5.20
N ALA A 79 -13.36 6.69 -5.98
CA ALA A 79 -13.31 6.57 -7.44
C ALA A 79 -12.32 7.53 -8.09
N ASP A 80 -12.16 8.72 -7.51
CA ASP A 80 -11.21 9.78 -7.88
C ASP A 80 -9.96 9.84 -6.97
N GLY A 81 -9.77 8.81 -6.14
CA GLY A 81 -8.69 8.74 -5.17
C GLY A 81 -7.30 8.79 -5.84
N ALA A 82 -6.44 9.68 -5.36
CA ALA A 82 -5.12 9.92 -5.95
C ALA A 82 -4.18 8.70 -5.93
N ALA A 83 -4.49 7.68 -5.14
CA ALA A 83 -3.76 6.41 -5.04
C ALA A 83 -4.59 5.20 -5.51
N ASN A 84 -5.75 5.43 -6.10
CA ASN A 84 -6.57 4.36 -6.69
C ASN A 84 -6.05 3.99 -8.09
N TYR A 85 -4.81 3.53 -8.15
CA TYR A 85 -4.15 3.19 -9.43
C TYR A 85 -4.80 2.00 -10.13
N GLY A 86 -5.40 1.08 -9.37
CA GLY A 86 -6.15 -0.05 -9.90
C GLY A 86 -7.53 0.33 -10.46
N ARG A 87 -7.93 1.60 -10.35
CA ARG A 87 -9.22 2.13 -10.79
C ARG A 87 -10.40 1.33 -10.25
N PHE A 88 -10.26 0.85 -9.02
CA PHE A 88 -11.32 0.13 -8.33
C PHE A 88 -12.50 1.06 -8.09
N GLN A 89 -13.69 0.61 -8.44
CA GLN A 89 -14.93 1.37 -8.26
C GLN A 89 -16.02 0.46 -7.70
N ASP A 90 -16.55 0.84 -6.54
CA ASP A 90 -17.62 0.12 -5.87
C ASP A 90 -18.59 1.11 -5.21
N LYS A 91 -19.89 0.98 -5.52
CA LYS A 91 -20.92 1.91 -5.02
C LYS A 91 -21.13 1.80 -3.52
N LYS A 92 -21.03 0.58 -2.95
CA LYS A 92 -21.21 0.38 -1.52
C LYS A 92 -20.03 1.00 -0.77
N LEU A 93 -18.82 0.78 -1.25
CA LEU A 93 -17.62 1.37 -0.68
C LEU A 93 -17.65 2.90 -0.75
N ALA A 94 -18.11 3.48 -1.85
CA ALA A 94 -18.28 4.93 -1.97
C ALA A 94 -19.20 5.49 -0.88
N GLY A 95 -20.34 4.86 -0.62
CA GLY A 95 -21.25 5.24 0.47
C GLY A 95 -20.62 5.08 1.87
N MET A 96 -19.80 4.05 2.09
CA MET A 96 -19.09 3.86 3.34
C MET A 96 -18.01 4.94 3.56
N LEU A 97 -17.28 5.32 2.51
CA LEU A 97 -16.29 6.42 2.56
C LEU A 97 -16.95 7.78 2.84
N GLU A 98 -18.13 8.02 2.26
CA GLU A 98 -18.91 9.21 2.56
C GLU A 98 -19.37 9.24 4.03
N SER A 99 -19.87 8.12 4.54
CA SER A 99 -20.23 7.97 5.95
C SER A 99 -19.03 8.21 6.88
N LEU A 100 -17.85 7.71 6.51
CA LEU A 100 -16.61 7.95 7.25
C LEU A 100 -16.22 9.44 7.28
N ALA A 101 -16.42 10.15 6.17
CA ALA A 101 -16.15 11.59 6.10
C ALA A 101 -17.10 12.42 6.96
N GLN A 102 -18.35 11.96 7.15
CA GLN A 102 -19.39 12.63 7.94
C GLN A 102 -19.35 12.24 9.41
N ALA A 103 -18.60 11.23 9.82
CA ALA A 103 -18.53 10.75 11.20
C ALA A 103 -18.04 11.85 12.16
N ALA A 104 -18.86 12.15 13.17
CA ALA A 104 -18.63 13.25 14.10
C ALA A 104 -17.65 12.88 15.22
N THR A 105 -17.64 11.62 15.67
CA THR A 105 -16.84 11.13 16.79
C THR A 105 -15.69 10.24 16.36
N THR A 106 -14.70 10.07 17.21
CA THR A 106 -13.59 9.15 16.98
C THR A 106 -14.07 7.70 16.94
N GLU A 107 -14.99 7.36 17.83
CA GLU A 107 -15.58 6.02 17.95
C GLU A 107 -16.32 5.62 16.66
N GLU A 108 -17.12 6.54 16.11
CA GLU A 108 -17.79 6.32 14.82
C GLU A 108 -16.80 6.12 13.68
N ARG A 109 -15.73 6.93 13.63
CA ARG A 109 -14.68 6.79 12.60
C ARG A 109 -13.96 5.47 12.68
N ILE A 110 -13.65 5.00 13.90
CA ILE A 110 -13.02 3.71 14.11
C ILE A 110 -13.94 2.60 13.58
N LYS A 111 -15.20 2.59 14.01
CA LYS A 111 -16.17 1.57 13.62
C LYS A 111 -16.36 1.52 12.09
N ILE A 112 -16.60 2.66 11.46
CA ILE A 112 -16.77 2.72 10.00
C ILE A 112 -15.45 2.32 9.28
N GLY A 113 -14.29 2.73 9.79
CA GLY A 113 -12.99 2.34 9.25
C GLY A 113 -12.73 0.84 9.31
N GLU A 114 -13.14 0.17 10.39
CA GLU A 114 -13.09 -1.29 10.53
C GLU A 114 -14.03 -1.98 9.51
N GLU A 115 -15.27 -1.50 9.37
CA GLU A 115 -16.24 -2.02 8.40
C GLU A 115 -15.71 -1.88 6.95
N ILE A 116 -15.12 -0.72 6.61
CA ILE A 116 -14.47 -0.50 5.31
C ILE A 116 -13.32 -1.48 5.11
N SER A 117 -12.46 -1.65 6.11
CA SER A 117 -11.30 -2.54 6.02
C SER A 117 -11.70 -3.99 5.77
N LEU A 118 -12.73 -4.48 6.45
CA LEU A 118 -13.29 -5.81 6.25
C LEU A 118 -13.90 -5.94 4.84
N TYR A 119 -14.69 -4.96 4.41
CA TYR A 119 -15.30 -4.97 3.09
C TYR A 119 -14.27 -4.96 1.97
N VAL A 120 -13.24 -4.13 2.07
CA VAL A 120 -12.15 -4.08 1.11
C VAL A 120 -11.38 -5.40 1.06
N ALA A 121 -11.16 -6.04 2.21
CA ALA A 121 -10.53 -7.35 2.26
C ALA A 121 -11.37 -8.43 1.54
N GLU A 122 -12.69 -8.40 1.68
CA GLU A 122 -13.61 -9.30 0.96
C GLU A 122 -13.60 -9.08 -0.55
N GLN A 123 -13.61 -7.81 -0.99
CA GLN A 123 -13.58 -7.47 -2.42
C GLN A 123 -12.20 -7.68 -3.06
N SER A 124 -11.15 -7.73 -2.24
CA SER A 124 -9.77 -8.01 -2.65
C SER A 124 -9.23 -7.13 -3.81
N PRO A 125 -9.46 -5.80 -3.83
CA PRO A 125 -8.83 -4.93 -4.82
C PRO A 125 -7.32 -4.82 -4.58
N ALA A 126 -6.87 -5.14 -3.38
CA ALA A 126 -5.48 -5.23 -2.98
C ALA A 126 -5.26 -6.44 -2.06
N LEU A 127 -4.10 -7.08 -2.20
CA LEU A 127 -3.66 -8.14 -1.30
C LEU A 127 -2.79 -7.53 -0.20
N TYR A 128 -3.29 -7.54 1.04
CA TYR A 128 -2.52 -7.10 2.19
C TYR A 128 -1.56 -8.21 2.63
N ILE A 129 -0.26 -7.93 2.56
CA ILE A 129 0.78 -8.94 2.84
C ILE A 129 1.20 -8.86 4.30
N ALA A 130 1.73 -7.72 4.74
CA ALA A 130 2.17 -7.50 6.11
C ALA A 130 2.38 -6.01 6.41
N PRO A 131 2.28 -5.57 7.66
CA PRO A 131 2.77 -4.27 8.05
C PRO A 131 4.29 -4.22 7.90
N ARG A 132 4.81 -3.13 7.36
CA ARG A 132 6.25 -2.92 7.20
C ARG A 132 6.81 -2.29 8.47
N PRO A 133 7.73 -2.96 9.21
CA PRO A 133 8.36 -2.36 10.36
C PRO A 133 9.28 -1.24 9.92
N GLN A 134 9.26 -0.14 10.67
CA GLN A 134 10.24 0.93 10.52
C GLN A 134 11.40 0.69 11.48
N ILE A 135 12.59 0.52 10.93
CA ILE A 135 13.82 0.33 11.69
C ILE A 135 14.67 1.58 11.56
N THR A 136 15.05 2.16 12.67
CA THR A 136 15.92 3.36 12.72
C THR A 136 17.19 3.02 13.48
N ALA A 137 18.34 3.15 12.85
CA ALA A 137 19.62 3.08 13.51
C ALA A 137 20.00 4.47 14.04
N VAL A 138 20.37 4.55 15.32
CA VAL A 138 20.72 5.80 16.00
C VAL A 138 22.12 5.66 16.56
N SER A 139 22.97 6.69 16.34
CA SER A 139 24.30 6.74 16.94
C SER A 139 24.22 6.76 18.47
N THR A 140 25.10 6.04 19.13
CA THR A 140 25.23 6.05 20.62
C THR A 140 25.68 7.40 21.19
N SER A 141 26.20 8.27 20.33
CA SER A 141 26.55 9.66 20.71
C SER A 141 25.35 10.60 20.69
N LEU A 142 24.17 10.13 20.24
CA LEU A 142 22.95 10.94 20.18
C LEU A 142 22.03 10.64 21.36
N GLU A 143 21.62 11.69 22.08
CA GLU A 143 20.64 11.60 23.16
C GLU A 143 19.32 12.27 22.76
N GLY A 144 18.21 11.84 23.39
CA GLY A 144 16.90 12.45 23.21
C GLY A 144 16.20 12.08 21.91
N PHE A 145 16.71 11.10 21.16
CA PHE A 145 15.98 10.58 19.99
C PHE A 145 14.78 9.77 20.44
N VAL A 146 13.61 10.13 19.92
CA VAL A 146 12.35 9.40 20.14
C VAL A 146 11.78 9.05 18.76
N PRO A 147 11.62 7.76 18.44
CA PRO A 147 11.00 7.37 17.19
C PRO A 147 9.52 7.79 17.18
N HIS A 148 9.04 8.22 16.05
CA HIS A 148 7.67 8.63 15.87
C HIS A 148 7.02 7.83 14.73
N PHE A 149 5.72 7.64 14.76
CA PHE A 149 5.01 6.87 13.75
C PHE A 149 4.98 7.53 12.36
N ARG A 150 5.17 8.84 12.27
CA ARG A 150 5.33 9.56 11.01
C ARG A 150 6.79 9.61 10.63
N GLN A 151 7.15 8.93 9.59
CA GLN A 151 8.50 8.60 9.16
C GLN A 151 9.43 9.81 8.97
N PHE A 152 8.90 10.99 8.69
CA PHE A 152 9.69 12.16 8.27
C PHE A 152 9.73 13.32 9.28
N GLU A 153 8.99 13.25 10.36
CA GLU A 153 8.79 14.40 11.24
C GLU A 153 9.67 14.42 12.51
N ASN A 154 10.62 13.48 12.64
CA ASN A 154 11.22 13.25 13.96
C ASN A 154 12.70 13.12 14.06
N VAL A 155 13.39 13.69 13.14
CA VAL A 155 14.85 13.70 13.25
C VAL A 155 15.32 14.76 14.24
N VAL A 156 14.58 15.84 14.40
CA VAL A 156 14.96 16.95 15.28
C VAL A 156 13.86 17.29 16.27
N ASN A 157 14.15 17.21 17.54
CA ASN A 157 13.28 17.69 18.62
C ASN A 157 14.08 18.48 19.65
N ALA A 158 13.43 19.19 20.56
CA ALA A 158 14.06 20.05 21.55
C ALA A 158 15.02 19.32 22.52
N ASN A 159 14.91 18.00 22.63
CA ASN A 159 15.74 17.17 23.52
C ASN A 159 16.89 16.48 22.80
N LEU A 160 16.94 16.56 21.47
CA LEU A 160 17.98 15.93 20.67
C LEU A 160 19.30 16.67 20.84
N ARG A 161 20.34 15.97 21.29
CA ARG A 161 21.68 16.53 21.50
C ARG A 161 22.77 15.49 21.24
N ILE A 162 23.94 15.97 20.92
CA ILE A 162 25.17 15.15 20.83
C ILE A 162 25.81 15.14 22.21
N LYS A 163 26.21 13.95 22.68
CA LYS A 163 27.03 13.79 23.92
C LYS A 163 28.37 14.41 23.77
#